data_32136c011c677b510babd3a12d930b06
#
_entry.id   32136c011c677b510babd3a12d930b06
#
_cell.length_a   1.000
_cell.length_b   1.000
_cell.length_c   1.000
_cell.angle_alpha   90.00
_cell.angle_beta   90.00
_cell.angle_gamma   90.00
#
_symmetry.space_group_name_H-M   'P 1'
#
loop_
_entity.id
_entity.type
_entity.pdbx_description
1 polymer ?
#
loop_
_entity_poly.entity_id
_entity_poly.type
_entity_poly.pdbx_seq_one_letter_code
_entity_poly.pdbx_strand_id
1 'polypeptide(L)'
;MAVRRLFWRVLVAGIPRRGVSVLIFSHRSFRILVGCALALAACEQPRTQVAVQSDDFGDPVRIGQPPTRIVSLNPVTTEMLFAFGAGSRLVGRSQFDLWPDSARLIPDLGNGLQPNVEIVLGAHPDLVILYASQDNRPAAARFRAAGVSTLSLRTDHIADFRRTVQMLGAILRDSARARAVSDSVFRTLGRVRAATTNLPRPTVFWHIWDAPLITIGAGSFMTELVDIAGGKNVYADITGPSATVSLEDVARRDPDFILAGPQGVQKISEDRRWRIVRAVREGKVLKVDTVLVGRPGVRLGEAAVSLANLLHPGTLH
;
A
#
# COMPACT_ATOMS: atom_id res chain seq x y z
N MET A 1 -28.33 -24.32 58.63
CA MET A 1 -27.46 -25.04 59.56
C MET A 1 -26.13 -24.27 59.61
N ALA A 2 -25.99 -23.52 60.69
CA ALA A 2 -25.03 -23.58 61.80
C ALA A 2 -23.59 -23.24 61.38
N VAL A 3 -23.15 -22.01 61.67
CA VAL A 3 -22.47 -21.48 62.88
C VAL A 3 -21.04 -22.00 63.08
N ARG A 4 -20.07 -21.09 63.05
CA ARG A 4 -19.21 -20.84 64.21
C ARG A 4 -18.26 -19.63 64.00
N ARG A 5 -18.45 -18.65 64.90
CA ARG A 5 -17.53 -17.55 65.22
C ARG A 5 -16.36 -18.14 66.05
N LEU A 6 -15.17 -17.59 65.89
CA LEU A 6 -14.12 -17.75 66.90
C LEU A 6 -13.46 -16.37 67.16
N PHE A 7 -13.61 -15.95 68.41
CA PHE A 7 -12.97 -14.78 69.07
C PHE A 7 -11.50 -15.04 69.32
N TRP A 8 -10.64 -14.02 69.12
CA TRP A 8 -9.37 -13.97 69.83
C TRP A 8 -9.24 -12.66 70.57
N ARG A 9 -8.94 -12.80 71.88
CA ARG A 9 -8.78 -11.76 72.87
C ARG A 9 -7.40 -11.07 72.70
N VAL A 10 -7.44 -9.77 72.88
CA VAL A 10 -6.28 -8.89 72.99
C VAL A 10 -5.65 -9.00 74.35
N LEU A 11 -4.31 -9.18 74.37
CA LEU A 11 -3.50 -9.05 75.60
C LEU A 11 -2.84 -7.64 75.53
N VAL A 12 -3.18 -6.81 76.54
CA VAL A 12 -2.58 -5.50 76.73
C VAL A 12 -1.31 -5.66 77.57
N ALA A 13 -0.16 -5.31 77.05
CA ALA A 13 1.07 -5.11 77.80
C ALA A 13 1.55 -3.70 77.56
N GLY A 14 1.85 -2.96 78.65
CA GLY A 14 2.12 -1.54 78.70
C GLY A 14 3.44 -1.15 78.05
N ILE A 15 3.48 0.04 77.46
CA ILE A 15 4.66 0.72 76.95
C ILE A 15 4.78 2.07 77.64
N PRO A 16 6.03 2.45 78.07
CA PRO A 16 6.28 3.67 78.85
C PRO A 16 6.21 4.94 77.96
N ARG A 17 5.73 6.00 78.57
CA ARG A 17 5.67 7.35 78.00
C ARG A 17 7.11 7.90 77.67
N ARG A 18 7.43 8.09 76.40
CA ARG A 18 8.45 9.06 75.97
C ARG A 18 7.83 10.03 74.99
N GLY A 19 8.19 11.34 75.18
CA GLY A 19 7.58 12.50 74.61
C GLY A 19 7.44 12.50 73.11
N VAL A 20 6.26 12.82 72.66
CA VAL A 20 5.92 13.09 71.25
C VAL A 20 6.17 14.58 71.02
N SER A 21 7.27 14.91 70.29
CA SER A 21 7.49 16.26 69.76
C SER A 21 6.51 16.44 68.58
N VAL A 22 5.46 17.21 68.75
CA VAL A 22 4.55 17.61 67.68
C VAL A 22 5.25 18.69 66.85
N LEU A 23 5.75 18.27 65.66
CA LEU A 23 6.21 19.20 64.63
C LEU A 23 4.98 19.88 64.03
N ILE A 24 4.72 21.14 64.44
CA ILE A 24 3.71 22.01 63.87
C ILE A 24 4.21 22.46 62.50
N PHE A 25 3.81 21.74 61.43
CA PHE A 25 4.03 22.24 60.08
C PHE A 25 3.09 23.41 59.81
N SER A 26 3.65 24.57 59.50
CA SER A 26 2.90 25.77 59.20
C SER A 26 2.09 25.55 57.90
N HIS A 27 0.84 26.05 57.88
CA HIS A 27 -0.07 26.00 56.75
C HIS A 27 0.49 26.56 55.41
N ARG A 28 1.59 27.30 55.46
CA ARG A 28 2.25 27.83 54.28
C ARG A 28 3.05 26.76 53.50
N SER A 29 3.73 25.81 54.20
CA SER A 29 4.51 24.74 53.55
C SER A 29 3.64 23.72 52.88
N PHE A 30 2.43 23.44 53.35
CA PHE A 30 1.50 22.50 52.74
C PHE A 30 0.91 23.03 51.42
N ARG A 31 0.67 24.37 51.31
CA ARG A 31 0.21 24.99 50.07
C ARG A 31 1.20 24.98 48.92
N ILE A 32 2.50 25.04 49.21
CA ILE A 32 3.58 24.98 48.22
C ILE A 32 3.74 23.54 47.68
N LEU A 33 3.65 22.51 48.51
CA LEU A 33 3.72 21.12 48.11
C LEU A 33 2.52 20.66 47.24
N VAL A 34 1.32 21.12 47.56
CA VAL A 34 0.12 20.83 46.75
C VAL A 34 0.17 21.59 45.42
N GLY A 35 0.71 22.80 45.36
CA GLY A 35 0.87 23.58 44.13
C GLY A 35 1.91 22.95 43.18
N CYS A 36 2.99 22.39 43.67
CA CYS A 36 3.98 21.66 42.81
C CYS A 36 3.45 20.31 42.30
N ALA A 37 2.64 19.60 43.09
CA ALA A 37 2.06 18.35 42.66
C ALA A 37 1.00 18.53 41.55
N LEU A 38 0.26 19.64 41.55
CA LEU A 38 -0.71 20.00 40.51
C LEU A 38 -0.03 20.50 39.21
N ALA A 39 1.17 21.08 39.29
CA ALA A 39 1.90 21.55 38.11
C ALA A 39 2.54 20.41 37.30
N LEU A 40 2.79 19.25 37.90
CA LEU A 40 3.35 18.07 37.23
C LEU A 40 2.29 17.22 36.51
N ALA A 41 1.00 17.40 36.80
CA ALA A 41 -0.10 16.70 36.15
C ALA A 41 -0.59 17.37 34.84
N ALA A 42 -0.05 18.52 34.44
CA ALA A 42 -0.58 19.35 33.36
C ALA A 42 0.14 19.19 32.01
N CYS A 43 1.00 18.20 31.83
CA CYS A 43 1.74 17.98 30.57
C CYS A 43 1.51 16.60 29.91
N GLU A 44 0.35 15.99 30.07
CA GLU A 44 -0.10 15.04 29.07
C GLU A 44 -0.87 15.81 28.00
N GLN A 45 -0.15 16.30 27.00
CA GLN A 45 -0.80 16.75 25.77
C GLN A 45 -1.61 15.55 25.24
N PRO A 46 -2.91 15.73 24.92
CA PRO A 46 -3.66 14.66 24.30
C PRO A 46 -2.95 14.30 23.01
N ARG A 47 -2.39 13.10 22.97
CA ARG A 47 -1.85 12.51 21.73
C ARG A 47 -3.01 12.50 20.76
N THR A 48 -3.03 13.44 19.83
CA THR A 48 -4.02 13.51 18.76
C THR A 48 -3.81 12.28 17.89
N GLN A 49 -4.50 11.20 18.24
CA GLN A 49 -4.53 10.01 17.40
C GLN A 49 -5.25 10.41 16.12
N VAL A 50 -4.53 10.38 15.00
CA VAL A 50 -5.16 10.44 13.70
C VAL A 50 -5.86 9.09 13.54
N ALA A 51 -7.18 9.08 13.75
CA ALA A 51 -8.01 7.94 13.44
C ALA A 51 -8.02 7.80 11.92
N VAL A 52 -7.08 7.04 11.37
CA VAL A 52 -7.21 6.51 10.02
C VAL A 52 -8.30 5.45 10.09
N GLN A 53 -9.28 5.56 9.20
CA GLN A 53 -10.30 4.53 9.01
C GLN A 53 -9.61 3.17 8.82
N SER A 54 -10.32 2.07 9.01
CA SER A 54 -9.80 0.71 8.87
C SER A 54 -9.03 0.52 7.55
N ASP A 55 -7.99 -0.30 7.59
CA ASP A 55 -7.29 -0.77 6.37
C ASP A 55 -8.18 -1.73 5.54
N ASP A 56 -7.67 -2.24 4.43
CA ASP A 56 -8.45 -3.13 3.54
C ASP A 56 -8.64 -4.56 4.07
N PHE A 57 -8.11 -4.85 5.24
CA PHE A 57 -8.50 -6.02 6.03
C PHE A 57 -9.65 -5.73 7.01
N GLY A 58 -10.04 -4.46 7.17
CA GLY A 58 -11.00 -4.00 8.15
C GLY A 58 -10.38 -3.73 9.52
N ASP A 59 -9.06 -3.78 9.65
CA ASP A 59 -8.36 -3.56 10.91
C ASP A 59 -8.11 -2.07 11.16
N PRO A 60 -8.27 -1.59 12.41
CA PRO A 60 -8.05 -0.17 12.73
C PRO A 60 -6.56 0.18 12.65
N VAL A 61 -6.23 1.25 11.93
CA VAL A 61 -4.88 1.79 11.85
C VAL A 61 -4.73 2.92 12.85
N ARG A 62 -3.90 2.74 13.87
CA ARG A 62 -3.66 3.71 14.94
C ARG A 62 -2.30 4.35 14.77
N ILE A 63 -2.26 5.64 14.45
CA ILE A 63 -1.03 6.40 14.27
C ILE A 63 -1.09 7.65 15.15
N GLY A 64 -0.27 7.66 16.20
CA GLY A 64 -0.22 8.79 17.15
C GLY A 64 0.59 9.97 16.61
N GLN A 65 1.72 9.69 15.97
CA GLN A 65 2.62 10.67 15.33
C GLN A 65 2.95 10.23 13.92
N PRO A 66 3.31 11.14 12.99
CA PRO A 66 3.75 10.74 11.67
C PRO A 66 4.89 9.74 11.76
N PRO A 67 4.81 8.62 11.04
CA PRO A 67 5.83 7.58 11.09
C PRO A 67 7.17 8.12 10.60
N THR A 68 8.25 7.70 11.26
CA THR A 68 9.62 8.08 10.96
C THR A 68 10.44 6.92 10.42
N ARG A 69 10.00 5.70 10.67
CA ARG A 69 10.66 4.45 10.24
C ARG A 69 9.64 3.54 9.54
N ILE A 70 9.55 3.67 8.24
CA ILE A 70 8.53 2.99 7.43
C ILE A 70 9.18 1.80 6.72
N VAL A 71 8.57 0.64 6.83
CA VAL A 71 8.80 -0.48 5.91
C VAL A 71 7.63 -0.53 4.94
N SER A 72 7.91 -0.39 3.64
CA SER A 72 6.92 -0.54 2.58
C SER A 72 7.20 -1.83 1.80
N LEU A 73 6.26 -2.77 1.83
CA LEU A 73 6.35 -4.05 1.11
C LEU A 73 5.37 -4.10 -0.07
N ASN A 74 5.01 -2.93 -0.59
CA ASN A 74 4.15 -2.77 -1.76
C ASN A 74 4.77 -1.68 -2.66
N PRO A 75 5.20 -2.03 -3.89
CA PRO A 75 5.83 -1.09 -4.81
C PRO A 75 5.03 0.19 -5.05
N VAL A 76 3.70 0.10 -5.13
CA VAL A 76 2.81 1.26 -5.33
C VAL A 76 2.95 2.27 -4.19
N THR A 77 2.96 1.78 -2.94
CA THR A 77 3.09 2.67 -1.77
C THR A 77 4.50 3.20 -1.60
N THR A 78 5.52 2.43 -1.96
CA THR A 78 6.91 2.92 -1.99
C THR A 78 7.05 4.10 -2.96
N GLU A 79 6.53 3.98 -4.18
CA GLU A 79 6.51 5.07 -5.16
C GLU A 79 5.78 6.32 -4.65
N MET A 80 4.64 6.15 -3.98
CA MET A 80 3.89 7.24 -3.35
C MET A 80 4.68 7.93 -2.25
N LEU A 81 5.35 7.17 -1.37
CA LEU A 81 6.17 7.74 -0.29
C LEU A 81 7.31 8.60 -0.83
N PHE A 82 7.96 8.18 -1.92
CA PHE A 82 8.95 9.01 -2.60
C PHE A 82 8.33 10.27 -3.20
N ALA A 83 7.20 10.15 -3.88
CA ALA A 83 6.50 11.30 -4.47
C ALA A 83 6.03 12.32 -3.42
N PHE A 84 5.72 11.86 -2.20
CA PHE A 84 5.37 12.72 -1.06
C PHE A 84 6.60 13.31 -0.34
N GLY A 85 7.84 12.96 -0.77
CA GLY A 85 9.07 13.38 -0.10
C GLY A 85 9.36 12.65 1.21
N ALA A 86 8.67 11.53 1.46
CA ALA A 86 8.86 10.69 2.64
C ALA A 86 9.84 9.53 2.41
N GLY A 87 10.54 9.49 1.28
CA GLY A 87 11.50 8.42 0.94
C GLY A 87 12.61 8.24 1.97
N SER A 88 13.06 9.32 2.62
CA SER A 88 14.07 9.26 3.69
C SER A 88 13.60 8.56 4.98
N ARG A 89 12.29 8.34 5.14
CA ARG A 89 11.70 7.59 6.26
C ARG A 89 11.65 6.08 6.01
N LEU A 90 11.94 5.64 4.76
CA LEU A 90 11.95 4.22 4.43
C LEU A 90 13.19 3.55 5.02
N VAL A 91 12.98 2.53 5.84
CA VAL A 91 14.03 1.70 6.46
C VAL A 91 14.04 0.28 5.89
N GLY A 92 13.07 -0.06 5.01
CA GLY A 92 12.98 -1.33 4.32
C GLY A 92 11.96 -1.29 3.18
N ARG A 93 12.22 -2.10 2.16
CA ARG A 93 11.37 -2.28 0.98
C ARG A 93 11.25 -3.74 0.59
N SER A 94 10.36 -4.06 -0.34
CA SER A 94 10.37 -5.38 -0.97
C SER A 94 11.35 -5.45 -2.14
N GLN A 95 11.71 -6.67 -2.54
CA GLN A 95 12.57 -6.91 -3.72
C GLN A 95 11.98 -6.34 -5.02
N PHE A 96 10.68 -6.08 -5.06
CA PHE A 96 9.96 -5.56 -6.23
C PHE A 96 9.88 -4.04 -6.30
N ASP A 97 10.34 -3.32 -5.27
CA ASP A 97 10.30 -1.85 -5.18
C ASP A 97 11.52 -1.27 -5.90
N LEU A 98 11.44 -1.18 -7.23
CA LEU A 98 12.56 -0.85 -8.11
C LEU A 98 12.55 0.59 -8.61
N TRP A 99 11.50 1.36 -8.33
CA TRP A 99 11.37 2.77 -8.74
C TRP A 99 10.92 3.64 -7.55
N PRO A 100 11.43 4.90 -7.46
CA PRO A 100 12.52 5.50 -8.26
C PRO A 100 13.87 4.80 -8.00
N ASP A 101 14.90 5.11 -8.78
CA ASP A 101 16.22 4.46 -8.60
C ASP A 101 16.76 4.59 -7.17
N SER A 102 16.44 5.68 -6.47
CA SER A 102 16.75 5.86 -5.05
C SER A 102 16.07 4.84 -4.13
N ALA A 103 14.97 4.21 -4.55
CA ALA A 103 14.37 3.12 -3.78
C ALA A 103 15.31 1.91 -3.66
N ARG A 104 16.15 1.67 -4.66
CA ARG A 104 17.13 0.56 -4.66
C ARG A 104 18.20 0.70 -3.58
N LEU A 105 18.40 1.91 -3.04
CA LEU A 105 19.32 2.18 -1.93
C LEU A 105 18.73 1.81 -0.57
N ILE A 106 17.42 1.58 -0.49
CA ILE A 106 16.74 1.15 0.73
C ILE A 106 16.97 -0.36 0.91
N PRO A 107 17.23 -0.85 2.14
CA PRO A 107 17.42 -2.27 2.41
C PRO A 107 16.27 -3.13 1.87
N ASP A 108 16.63 -4.18 1.14
CA ASP A 108 15.71 -5.18 0.62
C ASP A 108 15.37 -6.18 1.74
N LEU A 109 14.11 -6.25 2.13
CA LEU A 109 13.61 -7.16 3.17
C LEU A 109 12.88 -8.39 2.58
N GLY A 110 13.04 -8.63 1.28
CA GLY A 110 12.56 -9.83 0.60
C GLY A 110 11.19 -9.68 -0.06
N ASN A 111 10.46 -10.79 -0.06
CA ASN A 111 9.19 -10.89 -0.80
C ASN A 111 8.04 -10.19 -0.06
N GLY A 112 7.48 -9.13 -0.65
CA GLY A 112 6.34 -8.41 -0.07
C GLY A 112 5.00 -9.17 -0.09
N LEU A 113 4.89 -10.28 -0.85
CA LEU A 113 3.69 -11.12 -0.88
C LEU A 113 3.69 -12.20 0.22
N GLN A 114 4.85 -12.53 0.75
CA GLN A 114 5.04 -13.46 1.87
C GLN A 114 6.22 -12.95 2.71
N PRO A 115 6.04 -11.86 3.47
CA PRO A 115 7.13 -11.22 4.18
C PRO A 115 7.65 -12.07 5.34
N ASN A 116 8.96 -12.08 5.50
CA ASN A 116 9.57 -12.61 6.72
C ASN A 116 9.38 -11.60 7.85
N VAL A 117 8.50 -11.92 8.79
CA VAL A 117 8.12 -11.02 9.88
C VAL A 117 9.31 -10.63 10.75
N GLU A 118 10.25 -11.55 11.00
CA GLU A 118 11.41 -11.33 11.88
C GLU A 118 12.42 -10.38 11.23
N ILE A 119 12.67 -10.54 9.93
CA ILE A 119 13.52 -9.62 9.16
C ILE A 119 12.91 -8.20 9.16
N VAL A 120 11.60 -8.09 8.93
CA VAL A 120 10.90 -6.81 8.92
C VAL A 120 10.94 -6.15 10.30
N LEU A 121 10.66 -6.89 11.38
CA LEU A 121 10.74 -6.37 12.75
C LEU A 121 12.17 -5.97 13.13
N GLY A 122 13.18 -6.68 12.62
CA GLY A 122 14.60 -6.35 12.80
C GLY A 122 15.00 -4.98 12.25
N ALA A 123 14.24 -4.43 11.31
CA ALA A 123 14.42 -3.05 10.83
C ALA A 123 13.83 -1.99 11.79
N HIS A 124 13.22 -2.39 12.90
CA HIS A 124 12.58 -1.53 13.91
C HIS A 124 11.64 -0.47 13.31
N PRO A 125 10.62 -0.87 12.51
CA PRO A 125 9.66 0.06 11.93
C PRO A 125 8.66 0.56 12.97
N ASP A 126 8.17 1.79 12.77
CA ASP A 126 6.98 2.32 13.45
C ASP A 126 5.71 2.17 12.57
N LEU A 127 5.89 1.94 11.26
CA LEU A 127 4.82 1.59 10.32
C LEU A 127 5.30 0.52 9.32
N VAL A 128 4.47 -0.51 9.12
CA VAL A 128 4.62 -1.48 8.03
C VAL A 128 3.43 -1.33 7.07
N ILE A 129 3.72 -1.22 5.78
CA ILE A 129 2.71 -1.15 4.71
C ILE A 129 2.79 -2.43 3.88
N LEU A 130 1.63 -3.08 3.70
CA LEU A 130 1.48 -4.35 2.99
C LEU A 130 0.48 -4.24 1.84
N TYR A 131 0.60 -5.12 0.87
CA TYR A 131 -0.53 -5.41 -0.02
C TYR A 131 -1.56 -6.30 0.72
N ALA A 132 -2.84 -5.96 0.63
CA ALA A 132 -3.92 -6.63 1.36
C ALA A 132 -4.38 -7.93 0.66
N SER A 133 -3.44 -8.87 0.42
CA SER A 133 -3.77 -10.24 0.01
C SER A 133 -4.12 -11.11 1.21
N GLN A 134 -4.85 -12.21 0.98
CA GLN A 134 -5.14 -13.17 2.04
C GLN A 134 -3.86 -13.78 2.62
N ASP A 135 -2.83 -13.98 1.80
CA ASP A 135 -1.53 -14.53 2.23
C ASP A 135 -0.79 -13.59 3.19
N ASN A 136 -1.01 -12.28 3.09
CA ASN A 136 -0.39 -11.27 3.96
C ASN A 136 -1.16 -11.06 5.28
N ARG A 137 -2.39 -11.56 5.42
CA ARG A 137 -3.20 -11.37 6.64
C ARG A 137 -2.50 -11.90 7.91
N PRO A 138 -1.88 -13.11 7.93
CA PRO A 138 -1.15 -13.59 9.10
C PRO A 138 0.05 -12.71 9.47
N ALA A 139 0.82 -12.23 8.48
CA ALA A 139 1.95 -11.34 8.73
C ALA A 139 1.48 -10.00 9.32
N ALA A 140 0.40 -9.40 8.77
CA ALA A 140 -0.20 -8.18 9.30
C ALA A 140 -0.61 -8.33 10.77
N ALA A 141 -1.22 -9.45 11.15
CA ALA A 141 -1.60 -9.75 12.53
C ALA A 141 -0.36 -9.85 13.45
N ARG A 142 0.73 -10.48 12.99
CA ARG A 142 1.98 -10.61 13.76
C ARG A 142 2.67 -9.27 13.98
N PHE A 143 2.69 -8.37 12.97
CA PHE A 143 3.24 -7.02 13.14
C PHE A 143 2.46 -6.22 14.19
N ARG A 144 1.13 -6.26 14.15
CA ARG A 144 0.27 -5.60 15.16
C ARG A 144 0.48 -6.19 16.56
N ALA A 145 0.59 -7.52 16.67
CA ALA A 145 0.89 -8.17 17.96
C ALA A 145 2.25 -7.77 18.53
N ALA A 146 3.22 -7.44 17.67
CA ALA A 146 4.52 -6.88 18.06
C ALA A 146 4.46 -5.36 18.37
N GLY A 147 3.29 -4.73 18.33
CA GLY A 147 3.11 -3.31 18.64
C GLY A 147 3.42 -2.36 17.49
N VAL A 148 3.64 -2.87 16.26
CA VAL A 148 3.94 -2.07 15.07
C VAL A 148 2.66 -1.68 14.37
N SER A 149 2.49 -0.38 14.05
CA SER A 149 1.38 0.09 13.22
C SER A 149 1.46 -0.58 11.85
N THR A 150 0.34 -1.13 11.39
CA THR A 150 0.29 -1.88 10.14
C THR A 150 -0.85 -1.38 9.26
N LEU A 151 -0.55 -1.13 8.00
CA LEU A 151 -1.47 -0.63 6.99
C LEU A 151 -1.48 -1.60 5.80
N SER A 152 -2.58 -2.33 5.60
CA SER A 152 -2.76 -3.25 4.49
C SER A 152 -3.67 -2.62 3.44
N LEU A 153 -3.18 -2.47 2.21
CA LEU A 153 -3.86 -1.72 1.15
C LEU A 153 -4.04 -2.57 -0.10
N ARG A 154 -5.23 -2.55 -0.67
CA ARG A 154 -5.49 -3.00 -2.04
C ARG A 154 -5.16 -1.89 -3.01
N THR A 155 -4.55 -2.29 -4.12
CA THR A 155 -4.18 -1.39 -5.21
C THR A 155 -4.50 -2.09 -6.54
N ASP A 156 -5.74 -2.55 -6.69
CA ASP A 156 -6.18 -3.38 -7.81
C ASP A 156 -6.83 -2.56 -8.93
N HIS A 157 -7.35 -1.38 -8.58
CA HIS A 157 -8.05 -0.46 -9.48
C HIS A 157 -7.45 0.94 -9.46
N ILE A 158 -7.67 1.72 -10.52
CA ILE A 158 -7.24 3.14 -10.58
C ILE A 158 -7.92 3.96 -9.46
N ALA A 159 -9.14 3.60 -9.08
CA ALA A 159 -9.84 4.23 -7.95
C ALA A 159 -9.10 4.05 -6.61
N ASP A 160 -8.44 2.90 -6.40
CA ASP A 160 -7.68 2.62 -5.19
C ASP A 160 -6.49 3.56 -5.01
N PHE A 161 -5.89 4.01 -6.13
CA PHE A 161 -4.81 4.99 -6.09
C PHE A 161 -5.22 6.25 -5.34
N ARG A 162 -6.40 6.84 -5.66
CA ARG A 162 -6.88 8.05 -4.98
C ARG A 162 -7.05 7.83 -3.48
N ARG A 163 -7.68 6.71 -3.10
CA ARG A 163 -7.91 6.32 -1.70
C ARG A 163 -6.59 6.14 -0.95
N THR A 164 -5.64 5.39 -1.53
CA THR A 164 -4.32 5.14 -0.96
C THR A 164 -3.54 6.43 -0.75
N VAL A 165 -3.56 7.33 -1.74
CA VAL A 165 -2.94 8.67 -1.65
C VAL A 165 -3.53 9.47 -0.49
N GLN A 166 -4.86 9.48 -0.33
CA GLN A 166 -5.52 10.20 0.77
C GLN A 166 -5.13 9.62 2.14
N MET A 167 -5.12 8.30 2.28
CA MET A 167 -4.74 7.62 3.52
C MET A 167 -3.28 7.91 3.89
N LEU A 168 -2.35 7.76 2.95
CA LEU A 168 -0.93 8.03 3.20
C LEU A 168 -0.69 9.52 3.49
N GLY A 169 -1.37 10.43 2.78
CA GLY A 169 -1.30 11.86 3.04
C GLY A 169 -1.75 12.24 4.45
N ALA A 170 -2.81 11.61 4.96
CA ALA A 170 -3.28 11.80 6.34
C ALA A 170 -2.28 11.24 7.36
N ILE A 171 -1.75 10.04 7.14
CA ILE A 171 -0.75 9.38 7.99
C ILE A 171 0.53 10.20 8.10
N LEU A 172 1.00 10.75 6.99
CA LEU A 172 2.22 11.57 6.91
C LEU A 172 1.99 13.02 7.37
N ARG A 173 0.72 13.42 7.60
CA ARG A 173 0.29 14.81 7.86
C ARG A 173 0.67 15.78 6.74
N ASP A 174 0.68 15.30 5.50
CA ASP A 174 0.92 16.09 4.29
C ASP A 174 -0.14 15.81 3.22
N SER A 175 -1.40 16.05 3.57
CA SER A 175 -2.54 15.87 2.67
C SER A 175 -2.53 16.84 1.48
N ALA A 176 -1.84 17.97 1.58
CA ALA A 176 -1.73 18.93 0.49
C ALA A 176 -0.85 18.38 -0.63
N ARG A 177 0.33 17.86 -0.30
CA ARG A 177 1.25 17.21 -1.26
C ARG A 177 0.62 15.96 -1.86
N ALA A 178 -0.01 15.14 -1.05
CA ALA A 178 -0.71 13.94 -1.50
C ALA A 178 -1.78 14.29 -2.55
N ARG A 179 -2.62 15.30 -2.29
CA ARG A 179 -3.61 15.80 -3.27
C ARG A 179 -2.95 16.28 -4.56
N ALA A 180 -1.89 17.08 -4.47
CA ALA A 180 -1.19 17.59 -5.66
C ALA A 180 -0.68 16.46 -6.57
N VAL A 181 -0.12 15.39 -6.00
CA VAL A 181 0.31 14.18 -6.72
C VAL A 181 -0.88 13.50 -7.39
N SER A 182 -1.96 13.25 -6.63
CA SER A 182 -3.18 12.63 -7.17
C SER A 182 -3.77 13.44 -8.33
N ASP A 183 -3.92 14.75 -8.14
CA ASP A 183 -4.50 15.63 -9.16
C ASP A 183 -3.64 15.67 -10.43
N SER A 184 -2.32 15.61 -10.30
CA SER A 184 -1.40 15.53 -11.45
C SER A 184 -1.64 14.25 -12.26
N VAL A 185 -1.73 13.10 -11.58
CA VAL A 185 -2.01 11.80 -12.23
C VAL A 185 -3.35 11.83 -12.95
N PHE A 186 -4.43 12.24 -12.26
CA PHE A 186 -5.77 12.24 -12.84
C PHE A 186 -5.95 13.27 -13.97
N ARG A 187 -5.28 14.42 -13.89
CA ARG A 187 -5.24 15.36 -15.05
C ARG A 187 -4.61 14.72 -16.27
N THR A 188 -3.51 13.97 -16.11
CA THR A 188 -2.87 13.28 -17.23
C THR A 188 -3.75 12.19 -17.80
N LEU A 189 -4.36 11.35 -16.95
CA LEU A 189 -5.32 10.33 -17.39
C LEU A 189 -6.50 10.96 -18.16
N GLY A 190 -7.03 12.09 -17.66
CA GLY A 190 -8.10 12.84 -18.33
C GLY A 190 -7.68 13.37 -19.71
N ARG A 191 -6.46 13.91 -19.84
CA ARG A 191 -5.91 14.35 -21.14
C ARG A 191 -5.78 13.20 -22.13
N VAL A 192 -5.26 12.04 -21.68
CA VAL A 192 -5.13 10.86 -22.54
C VAL A 192 -6.52 10.41 -23.01
N ARG A 193 -7.47 10.27 -22.10
CA ARG A 193 -8.84 9.88 -22.43
C ARG A 193 -9.50 10.83 -23.45
N ALA A 194 -9.34 12.13 -23.24
CA ALA A 194 -9.88 13.13 -24.16
C ALA A 194 -9.25 13.02 -25.56
N ALA A 195 -7.93 12.80 -25.64
CA ALA A 195 -7.22 12.66 -26.92
C ALA A 195 -7.60 11.38 -27.67
N THR A 196 -7.99 10.32 -26.97
CA THR A 196 -8.31 9.01 -27.59
C THR A 196 -9.79 8.76 -27.81
N THR A 197 -10.69 9.59 -27.25
CA THR A 197 -12.15 9.37 -27.25
C THR A 197 -12.74 9.16 -28.65
N ASN A 198 -12.27 9.88 -29.65
CA ASN A 198 -12.81 9.83 -31.03
C ASN A 198 -11.96 8.97 -31.98
N LEU A 199 -10.94 8.27 -31.46
CA LEU A 199 -10.09 7.41 -32.27
C LEU A 199 -10.71 5.99 -32.40
N PRO A 200 -10.35 5.22 -33.45
CA PRO A 200 -10.67 3.81 -33.51
C PRO A 200 -10.18 3.09 -32.25
N ARG A 201 -10.96 2.13 -31.77
CA ARG A 201 -10.60 1.39 -30.54
C ARG A 201 -10.09 -0.02 -30.89
N PRO A 202 -8.78 -0.17 -31.14
CA PRO A 202 -8.21 -1.47 -31.45
C PRO A 202 -8.38 -2.45 -30.29
N THR A 203 -8.61 -3.70 -30.65
CA THR A 203 -8.68 -4.79 -29.68
C THR A 203 -7.30 -5.26 -29.26
N VAL A 204 -7.13 -5.53 -27.96
CA VAL A 204 -5.83 -5.81 -27.35
C VAL A 204 -5.89 -7.10 -26.55
N PHE A 205 -4.94 -8.01 -26.82
CA PHE A 205 -4.57 -9.10 -25.93
C PHE A 205 -3.35 -8.69 -25.09
N TRP A 206 -3.46 -8.77 -23.76
CA TRP A 206 -2.31 -8.47 -22.88
C TRP A 206 -1.68 -9.77 -22.37
N HIS A 207 -0.48 -10.06 -22.83
CA HIS A 207 0.29 -11.21 -22.39
C HIS A 207 1.00 -10.93 -21.07
N ILE A 208 0.66 -11.68 -20.01
CA ILE A 208 1.25 -11.54 -18.67
C ILE A 208 2.25 -12.67 -18.40
N TRP A 209 1.88 -13.92 -18.71
CA TRP A 209 2.67 -15.12 -18.41
C TRP A 209 2.41 -16.22 -19.42
N ASP A 210 3.37 -17.17 -19.58
CA ASP A 210 3.33 -18.18 -20.65
C ASP A 210 2.84 -19.57 -20.22
N ALA A 211 3.15 -19.98 -19.00
CA ALA A 211 2.85 -21.34 -18.56
C ALA A 211 2.33 -21.37 -17.11
N PRO A 212 1.02 -21.37 -16.93
CA PRO A 212 -0.04 -21.29 -17.94
C PRO A 212 -0.09 -19.93 -18.65
N LEU A 213 -0.70 -19.85 -19.83
CA LEU A 213 -0.89 -18.57 -20.52
C LEU A 213 -1.90 -17.73 -19.75
N ILE A 214 -1.43 -16.57 -19.23
CA ILE A 214 -2.23 -15.66 -18.38
C ILE A 214 -2.38 -14.32 -19.08
N THR A 215 -3.60 -13.79 -19.05
CA THR A 215 -3.96 -12.44 -19.48
C THR A 215 -4.73 -11.68 -18.40
N ILE A 216 -5.06 -10.42 -18.68
CA ILE A 216 -5.86 -9.54 -17.82
C ILE A 216 -7.35 -9.68 -18.11
N GLY A 217 -8.17 -9.62 -17.05
CA GLY A 217 -9.64 -9.53 -17.15
C GLY A 217 -10.17 -8.14 -16.81
N ALA A 218 -11.50 -8.00 -16.74
CA ALA A 218 -12.16 -6.72 -16.44
C ALA A 218 -11.80 -6.15 -15.05
N GLY A 219 -11.52 -7.01 -14.07
CA GLY A 219 -11.15 -6.63 -12.71
C GLY A 219 -9.71 -6.14 -12.56
N SER A 220 -8.96 -5.91 -13.63
CA SER A 220 -7.60 -5.39 -13.61
C SER A 220 -7.56 -3.90 -13.93
N PHE A 221 -6.79 -3.12 -13.17
CA PHE A 221 -6.50 -1.71 -13.52
C PHE A 221 -5.85 -1.58 -14.90
N MET A 222 -5.15 -2.62 -15.40
CA MET A 222 -4.56 -2.62 -16.75
C MET A 222 -5.66 -2.59 -17.82
N THR A 223 -6.82 -3.21 -17.58
CA THR A 223 -7.97 -3.09 -18.49
C THR A 223 -8.52 -1.66 -18.48
N GLU A 224 -8.61 -1.02 -17.31
CA GLU A 224 -8.96 0.40 -17.20
C GLU A 224 -7.95 1.29 -17.94
N LEU A 225 -6.66 0.96 -17.84
CA LEU A 225 -5.58 1.70 -18.50
C LEU A 225 -5.64 1.55 -20.04
N VAL A 226 -5.92 0.34 -20.55
CA VAL A 226 -6.16 0.10 -21.98
C VAL A 226 -7.38 0.92 -22.47
N ASP A 227 -8.46 0.98 -21.69
CA ASP A 227 -9.64 1.78 -22.02
C ASP A 227 -9.31 3.28 -22.10
N ILE A 228 -8.57 3.82 -21.13
CA ILE A 228 -8.11 5.21 -21.12
C ILE A 228 -7.21 5.50 -22.32
N ALA A 229 -6.37 4.55 -22.71
CA ALA A 229 -5.47 4.66 -23.86
C ALA A 229 -6.18 4.47 -25.22
N GLY A 230 -7.51 4.32 -25.23
CA GLY A 230 -8.32 4.20 -26.45
C GLY A 230 -8.36 2.80 -27.05
N GLY A 231 -7.92 1.76 -26.32
CA GLY A 231 -8.02 0.35 -26.74
C GLY A 231 -9.23 -0.36 -26.14
N LYS A 232 -9.36 -1.66 -26.43
CA LYS A 232 -10.35 -2.57 -25.88
C LYS A 232 -9.71 -3.92 -25.53
N ASN A 233 -9.74 -4.32 -24.27
CA ASN A 233 -9.27 -5.65 -23.87
C ASN A 233 -10.21 -6.73 -24.43
N VAL A 234 -9.67 -7.73 -25.18
CA VAL A 234 -10.47 -8.83 -25.74
C VAL A 234 -11.02 -9.79 -24.67
N TYR A 235 -10.51 -9.70 -23.44
CA TYR A 235 -10.96 -10.48 -22.28
C TYR A 235 -11.71 -9.64 -21.23
N ALA A 236 -12.28 -8.51 -21.62
CA ALA A 236 -13.11 -7.69 -20.73
C ALA A 236 -14.43 -8.35 -20.29
N ASP A 237 -14.79 -9.50 -20.87
CA ASP A 237 -15.90 -10.36 -20.47
C ASP A 237 -15.60 -11.22 -19.23
N ILE A 238 -14.34 -11.33 -18.83
CA ILE A 238 -13.91 -12.07 -17.64
C ILE A 238 -13.86 -11.10 -16.45
N THR A 239 -14.67 -11.34 -15.43
CA THR A 239 -14.82 -10.42 -14.27
C THR A 239 -13.61 -10.38 -13.33
N GLY A 240 -12.77 -11.43 -13.31
CA GLY A 240 -11.55 -11.48 -12.49
C GLY A 240 -10.47 -10.50 -12.97
N PRO A 241 -9.42 -10.24 -12.13
CA PRO A 241 -8.30 -9.38 -12.51
C PRO A 241 -7.39 -10.05 -13.56
N SER A 242 -7.36 -11.38 -13.61
CA SER A 242 -6.59 -12.19 -14.57
C SER A 242 -7.32 -13.48 -14.91
N ALA A 243 -6.92 -14.10 -16.02
CA ALA A 243 -7.45 -15.38 -16.45
C ALA A 243 -6.36 -16.24 -17.09
N THR A 244 -6.46 -17.55 -16.88
CA THR A 244 -5.73 -18.54 -17.68
C THR A 244 -6.55 -18.79 -18.94
N VAL A 245 -5.88 -18.71 -20.11
CA VAL A 245 -6.51 -18.84 -21.42
C VAL A 245 -5.71 -19.81 -22.30
N SER A 246 -6.30 -20.26 -23.42
CA SER A 246 -5.57 -21.03 -24.42
C SER A 246 -5.16 -20.15 -25.61
N LEU A 247 -4.13 -20.57 -26.31
CA LEU A 247 -3.67 -19.86 -27.50
C LEU A 247 -4.71 -19.88 -28.63
N GLU A 248 -5.50 -20.96 -28.72
CA GLU A 248 -6.62 -21.11 -29.65
C GLU A 248 -7.75 -20.11 -29.35
N ASP A 249 -8.02 -19.85 -28.04
CA ASP A 249 -8.99 -18.84 -27.65
C ASP A 249 -8.51 -17.43 -27.99
N VAL A 250 -7.23 -17.14 -27.79
CA VAL A 250 -6.62 -15.87 -28.24
C VAL A 250 -6.76 -15.70 -29.76
N ALA A 251 -6.47 -16.76 -30.54
CA ALA A 251 -6.61 -16.70 -32.00
C ALA A 251 -8.06 -16.51 -32.45
N ARG A 252 -9.03 -17.13 -31.75
CA ARG A 252 -10.47 -16.99 -32.04
C ARG A 252 -10.99 -15.57 -31.73
N ARG A 253 -10.47 -14.93 -30.66
CA ARG A 253 -10.82 -13.54 -30.27
C ARG A 253 -10.17 -12.51 -31.19
N ASP A 254 -9.20 -12.90 -31.98
CA ASP A 254 -8.54 -12.15 -33.04
C ASP A 254 -8.15 -10.71 -32.65
N PRO A 255 -7.26 -10.51 -31.66
CA PRO A 255 -6.84 -9.17 -31.24
C PRO A 255 -6.11 -8.44 -32.38
N ASP A 256 -6.31 -7.12 -32.45
CA ASP A 256 -5.53 -6.25 -33.36
C ASP A 256 -4.08 -6.08 -32.92
N PHE A 257 -3.83 -6.06 -31.60
CA PHE A 257 -2.52 -5.95 -31.02
C PHE A 257 -2.32 -6.94 -29.87
N ILE A 258 -1.08 -7.37 -29.69
CA ILE A 258 -0.61 -8.06 -28.49
C ILE A 258 0.30 -7.11 -27.73
N LEU A 259 0.00 -6.83 -26.46
CA LEU A 259 0.89 -6.13 -25.55
C LEU A 259 1.64 -7.15 -24.70
N ALA A 260 2.97 -7.06 -24.65
CA ALA A 260 3.80 -7.97 -23.88
C ALA A 260 5.05 -7.26 -23.33
N GLY A 261 5.53 -7.71 -22.19
CA GLY A 261 6.84 -7.30 -21.68
C GLY A 261 7.98 -7.84 -22.58
N PRO A 262 9.23 -7.37 -22.37
CA PRO A 262 10.37 -7.76 -23.22
C PRO A 262 10.53 -9.28 -23.40
N GLN A 263 10.43 -10.04 -22.30
CA GLN A 263 10.53 -11.50 -22.33
C GLN A 263 9.35 -12.15 -23.06
N GLY A 264 8.13 -11.64 -22.88
CA GLY A 264 6.94 -12.12 -23.60
C GLY A 264 7.03 -11.87 -25.09
N VAL A 265 7.50 -10.70 -25.52
CA VAL A 265 7.75 -10.40 -26.94
C VAL A 265 8.72 -11.40 -27.54
N GLN A 266 9.82 -11.69 -26.85
CA GLN A 266 10.82 -12.67 -27.30
C GLN A 266 10.19 -14.06 -27.46
N LYS A 267 9.50 -14.56 -26.42
CA LYS A 267 8.86 -15.88 -26.44
C LYS A 267 7.80 -16.02 -27.54
N ILE A 268 6.97 -15.00 -27.72
CA ILE A 268 5.96 -14.96 -28.78
C ILE A 268 6.62 -15.03 -30.17
N SER A 269 7.76 -14.36 -30.36
CA SER A 269 8.47 -14.35 -31.63
C SER A 269 9.17 -15.70 -31.95
N GLU A 270 9.68 -16.40 -30.92
CA GLU A 270 10.41 -17.65 -31.04
C GLU A 270 9.48 -18.88 -31.19
N ASP A 271 8.30 -18.89 -30.54
CA ASP A 271 7.37 -20.01 -30.56
C ASP A 271 6.45 -19.96 -31.78
N ARG A 272 6.68 -20.87 -32.72
CA ARG A 272 5.91 -20.97 -33.97
C ARG A 272 4.40 -21.16 -33.76
N ARG A 273 3.96 -21.67 -32.61
CA ARG A 273 2.55 -21.85 -32.28
C ARG A 273 1.78 -20.53 -32.28
N TRP A 274 2.43 -19.41 -31.91
CA TRP A 274 1.81 -18.08 -31.93
C TRP A 274 1.41 -17.59 -33.32
N ARG A 275 1.91 -18.22 -34.40
CA ARG A 275 1.54 -17.85 -35.79
C ARG A 275 0.07 -18.09 -36.13
N ILE A 276 -0.69 -18.83 -35.32
CA ILE A 276 -2.13 -18.94 -35.48
C ILE A 276 -2.84 -17.61 -35.20
N VAL A 277 -2.25 -16.70 -34.40
CA VAL A 277 -2.79 -15.37 -34.06
C VAL A 277 -2.40 -14.39 -35.17
N ARG A 278 -3.39 -13.69 -35.75
CA ARG A 278 -3.20 -12.73 -36.85
C ARG A 278 -2.22 -11.63 -36.48
N ALA A 279 -2.38 -11.01 -35.27
CA ALA A 279 -1.49 -9.95 -34.81
C ALA A 279 0.00 -10.35 -34.82
N VAL A 280 0.33 -11.62 -34.57
CA VAL A 280 1.74 -12.11 -34.64
C VAL A 280 2.23 -12.16 -36.08
N ARG A 281 1.40 -12.67 -37.02
CA ARG A 281 1.76 -12.73 -38.44
C ARG A 281 1.95 -11.33 -39.04
N GLU A 282 1.20 -10.34 -38.52
CA GLU A 282 1.24 -8.95 -38.98
C GLU A 282 2.32 -8.11 -38.26
N GLY A 283 3.09 -8.70 -37.35
CA GLY A 283 4.12 -7.99 -36.59
C GLY A 283 3.56 -6.99 -35.57
N LYS A 284 2.30 -7.17 -35.14
CA LYS A 284 1.59 -6.29 -34.18
C LYS A 284 1.74 -6.73 -32.72
N VAL A 285 2.93 -7.23 -32.36
CA VAL A 285 3.31 -7.53 -31.00
C VAL A 285 4.08 -6.33 -30.42
N LEU A 286 3.45 -5.59 -29.56
CA LEU A 286 3.96 -4.33 -29.02
C LEU A 286 4.62 -4.56 -27.67
N LYS A 287 5.86 -4.06 -27.54
CA LYS A 287 6.60 -4.14 -26.28
C LYS A 287 6.15 -3.05 -25.32
N VAL A 288 5.78 -3.43 -24.09
CA VAL A 288 5.48 -2.51 -22.98
C VAL A 288 6.56 -2.54 -21.90
N ASP A 289 6.79 -1.40 -21.25
CA ASP A 289 7.59 -1.32 -20.03
C ASP A 289 6.76 -1.85 -18.85
N THR A 290 7.02 -3.09 -18.44
CA THR A 290 6.27 -3.76 -17.36
C THR A 290 6.43 -3.09 -15.99
N VAL A 291 7.54 -2.38 -15.75
CA VAL A 291 7.74 -1.61 -14.51
C VAL A 291 6.83 -0.38 -14.50
N LEU A 292 6.60 0.23 -15.66
CA LEU A 292 5.72 1.38 -15.80
C LEU A 292 4.24 1.00 -15.79
N VAL A 293 3.85 0.05 -16.65
CA VAL A 293 2.42 -0.28 -16.86
C VAL A 293 1.85 -1.31 -15.89
N GLY A 294 2.72 -1.97 -15.11
CA GLY A 294 2.33 -3.04 -14.17
C GLY A 294 1.91 -2.58 -12.79
N ARG A 295 1.77 -1.27 -12.54
CA ARG A 295 1.51 -0.70 -11.20
C ARG A 295 0.55 0.46 -11.25
N PRO A 296 -0.55 0.44 -10.47
CA PRO A 296 -1.47 1.58 -10.37
C PRO A 296 -0.93 2.63 -9.38
N GLY A 297 0.28 3.15 -9.66
CA GLY A 297 1.03 4.07 -8.82
C GLY A 297 1.04 5.51 -9.35
N VAL A 298 2.00 6.29 -8.89
CA VAL A 298 2.17 7.72 -9.25
C VAL A 298 2.48 7.93 -10.73
N ARG A 299 2.91 6.88 -11.43
CA ARG A 299 3.24 6.90 -12.86
C ARG A 299 2.10 6.46 -13.78
N LEU A 300 0.87 6.28 -13.27
CA LEU A 300 -0.30 5.92 -14.07
C LEU A 300 -0.51 6.84 -15.28
N GLY A 301 -0.26 8.14 -15.11
CA GLY A 301 -0.35 9.11 -16.21
C GLY A 301 0.65 8.80 -17.33
N GLU A 302 1.91 8.54 -16.99
CA GLU A 302 2.96 8.15 -17.95
C GLU A 302 2.63 6.83 -18.63
N ALA A 303 2.12 5.85 -17.87
CA ALA A 303 1.69 4.56 -18.40
C ALA A 303 0.57 4.71 -19.44
N ALA A 304 -0.42 5.57 -19.15
CA ALA A 304 -1.51 5.86 -20.08
C ALA A 304 -1.01 6.53 -21.37
N VAL A 305 -0.10 7.52 -21.26
CA VAL A 305 0.53 8.17 -22.41
C VAL A 305 1.30 7.15 -23.26
N SER A 306 2.11 6.32 -22.62
CA SER A 306 2.89 5.27 -23.30
C SER A 306 2.00 4.31 -24.08
N LEU A 307 0.92 3.80 -23.45
CA LEU A 307 -0.03 2.91 -24.12
C LEU A 307 -0.79 3.59 -25.25
N ALA A 308 -1.24 4.84 -25.04
CA ALA A 308 -1.94 5.58 -26.08
C ALA A 308 -1.05 5.79 -27.32
N ASN A 309 0.24 6.10 -27.13
CA ASN A 309 1.18 6.26 -28.25
C ASN A 309 1.51 4.92 -28.94
N LEU A 310 1.45 3.79 -28.22
CA LEU A 310 1.59 2.46 -28.82
C LEU A 310 0.36 2.08 -29.69
N LEU A 311 -0.85 2.37 -29.21
CA LEU A 311 -2.09 2.04 -29.90
C LEU A 311 -2.45 3.07 -30.99
N HIS A 312 -2.04 4.33 -30.82
CA HIS A 312 -2.36 5.48 -31.67
C HIS A 312 -1.11 6.36 -31.85
N PRO A 313 -0.13 5.94 -32.67
CA PRO A 313 1.11 6.68 -32.86
C PRO A 313 0.89 8.15 -33.23
N GLY A 314 1.61 9.07 -32.55
CA GLY A 314 1.56 10.49 -32.81
C GLY A 314 0.37 11.26 -32.18
N THR A 315 -0.43 10.62 -31.32
CA THR A 315 -1.60 11.27 -30.72
C THR A 315 -1.24 12.14 -29.51
N LEU A 316 -0.21 11.77 -28.75
CA LEU A 316 0.24 12.50 -27.55
C LEU A 316 1.74 12.80 -27.64
N HIS A 317 2.08 14.04 -27.37
CA HIS A 317 3.46 14.57 -27.35
C HIS A 317 3.88 14.95 -25.93
#